data_8ade0ebfeda6024b6ebf1989b17703d0
#
_entry.id   8ade0ebfeda6024b6ebf1989b17703d0
#
_cell.length_a   1.000
_cell.length_b   1.000
_cell.length_c   1.000
_cell.angle_alpha   90.00
_cell.angle_beta   90.00
_cell.angle_gamma   90.00
#
_symmetry.space_group_name_H-M   'P 1'
#
loop_
_entity.id
_entity.type
_entity.pdbx_description
1 polymer ?
#
loop_
_entity_poly.entity_id
_entity_poly.type
_entity_poly.pdbx_seq_one_letter_code
_entity_poly.pdbx_strand_id
1 'polypeptide(L)'
;IQLFKMVLQKPNFDKEILDREVKRYVANIAQAETMPEAIATKKFMKSIYGEHPYGLPSSGTIDSINRIKVAHLEKFYKEYYVANQADIVIVGDVTRTEADSIAKDISSGLPVNNNIKAIPDVKKVKKQETRISHPAKQAHLYYGVPIMKRNDPDFFTLYVGNHVLGGSGFGSRLTYEIREKKGLVYSVYSYFMPLSKKGPFEVALQTSKDQVDEAMVLIETTIQDFIDNGPSESELQASKDNITGGFALRFGSNQKIMNYVSMMAFYNYPLDYLKTYTDKVNAVTVDQIKTAFKKRVDLNEFSTVIVGVDER
;
A
#
# COMPACT_ATOMS: atom_id res chain seq x y z
N ILE A 1 21.33 -20.91 6.96
CA ILE A 1 20.10 -21.73 7.10
C ILE A 1 19.89 -22.10 8.56
N GLN A 2 20.87 -22.70 9.28
CA GLN A 2 20.71 -23.14 10.68
C GLN A 2 20.21 -22.03 11.61
N LEU A 3 20.83 -20.84 11.57
CA LEU A 3 20.39 -19.71 12.39
C LEU A 3 18.97 -19.28 12.06
N PHE A 4 18.63 -19.19 10.77
CA PHE A 4 17.27 -18.87 10.32
C PHE A 4 16.24 -19.88 10.82
N LYS A 5 16.56 -21.17 10.72
CA LYS A 5 15.75 -22.27 11.25
C LYS A 5 15.53 -22.15 12.76
N MET A 6 16.59 -21.86 13.52
CA MET A 6 16.48 -21.67 14.98
C MET A 6 15.54 -20.51 15.34
N VAL A 7 15.69 -19.36 14.68
CA VAL A 7 14.83 -18.19 14.90
C VAL A 7 13.38 -18.49 14.53
N LEU A 8 13.16 -19.23 13.43
CA LEU A 8 11.82 -19.53 12.95
C LEU A 8 11.12 -20.62 13.78
N GLN A 9 11.83 -21.70 14.14
CA GLN A 9 11.23 -22.87 14.78
C GLN A 9 11.30 -22.87 16.31
N LYS A 10 12.25 -22.12 16.90
CA LYS A 10 12.49 -22.07 18.34
C LYS A 10 12.71 -20.63 18.81
N PRO A 11 11.76 -19.72 18.56
CA PRO A 11 11.90 -18.33 19.01
C PRO A 11 11.96 -18.29 20.54
N ASN A 12 12.85 -17.46 21.06
CA ASN A 12 12.92 -17.16 22.47
C ASN A 12 12.14 -15.88 22.76
N PHE A 13 11.02 -16.00 23.46
CA PHE A 13 10.20 -14.86 23.87
C PHE A 13 10.63 -14.37 25.26
N ASP A 14 11.88 -13.88 25.34
CA ASP A 14 12.46 -13.36 26.55
C ASP A 14 11.72 -12.13 27.09
N LYS A 15 11.36 -12.16 28.37
CA LYS A 15 10.58 -11.08 28.99
C LYS A 15 11.35 -9.75 29.05
N GLU A 16 12.65 -9.77 29.31
CA GLU A 16 13.46 -8.54 29.40
C GLU A 16 13.58 -7.87 28.05
N ILE A 17 13.71 -8.70 26.99
CA ILE A 17 13.71 -8.20 25.61
C ILE A 17 12.35 -7.62 25.25
N LEU A 18 11.25 -8.31 25.60
CA LEU A 18 9.90 -7.78 25.38
C LEU A 18 9.72 -6.43 26.10
N ASP A 19 10.08 -6.33 27.36
CA ASP A 19 9.94 -5.10 28.16
C ASP A 19 10.74 -3.92 27.54
N ARG A 20 11.94 -4.19 27.02
CA ARG A 20 12.75 -3.21 26.29
C ARG A 20 12.07 -2.78 24.99
N GLU A 21 11.62 -3.73 24.19
CA GLU A 21 10.96 -3.46 22.90
C GLU A 21 9.63 -2.72 23.10
N VAL A 22 8.83 -3.06 24.09
CA VAL A 22 7.61 -2.31 24.46
C VAL A 22 7.93 -0.84 24.69
N LYS A 23 8.94 -0.52 25.49
CA LYS A 23 9.36 0.87 25.75
C LYS A 23 9.78 1.58 24.45
N ARG A 24 10.52 0.90 23.58
CA ARG A 24 10.96 1.44 22.28
C ARG A 24 9.77 1.73 21.35
N TYR A 25 8.83 0.78 21.24
CA TYR A 25 7.62 0.95 20.42
C TYR A 25 6.72 2.07 20.95
N VAL A 26 6.52 2.16 22.25
CA VAL A 26 5.76 3.24 22.89
C VAL A 26 6.38 4.60 22.60
N ALA A 27 7.70 4.74 22.71
CA ALA A 27 8.41 5.98 22.38
C ALA A 27 8.25 6.35 20.88
N ASN A 28 8.38 5.38 19.98
CA ASN A 28 8.21 5.59 18.54
C ASN A 28 6.77 6.01 18.19
N ILE A 29 5.75 5.39 18.82
CA ILE A 29 4.35 5.76 18.60
C ILE A 29 4.09 7.17 19.14
N ALA A 30 4.57 7.50 20.34
CA ALA A 30 4.43 8.84 20.91
C ALA A 30 5.09 9.90 20.01
N GLN A 31 6.26 9.63 19.46
CA GLN A 31 6.90 10.51 18.49
C GLN A 31 6.07 10.65 17.20
N ALA A 32 5.59 9.54 16.64
CA ALA A 32 4.77 9.57 15.42
C ALA A 32 3.47 10.38 15.64
N GLU A 33 2.87 10.35 16.82
CA GLU A 33 1.67 11.12 17.16
C GLU A 33 1.90 12.65 17.22
N THR A 34 3.16 13.11 17.16
CA THR A 34 3.50 14.53 16.99
C THR A 34 3.78 14.93 15.53
N MET A 35 3.83 13.98 14.60
CA MET A 35 4.17 14.23 13.20
C MET A 35 2.90 14.38 12.36
N PRO A 36 2.69 15.49 11.65
CA PRO A 36 1.45 15.75 10.93
C PRO A 36 1.14 14.71 9.85
N GLU A 37 2.17 14.20 9.16
CA GLU A 37 2.03 13.13 8.17
C GLU A 37 1.53 11.83 8.80
N ALA A 38 2.10 11.41 9.94
CA ALA A 38 1.69 10.19 10.63
C ALA A 38 0.27 10.30 11.20
N ILE A 39 -0.10 11.47 11.72
CA ILE A 39 -1.48 11.78 12.16
C ILE A 39 -2.43 11.68 10.98
N ALA A 40 -2.08 12.30 9.84
CA ALA A 40 -2.90 12.32 8.63
C ALA A 40 -3.12 10.91 8.08
N THR A 41 -2.04 10.12 7.91
CA THR A 41 -2.11 8.73 7.43
C THR A 41 -2.98 7.86 8.35
N LYS A 42 -2.74 7.91 9.68
CA LYS A 42 -3.52 7.15 10.66
C LYS A 42 -5.00 7.50 10.59
N LYS A 43 -5.32 8.79 10.52
CA LYS A 43 -6.70 9.26 10.45
C LYS A 43 -7.34 8.92 9.11
N PHE A 44 -6.62 9.04 8.00
CA PHE A 44 -7.09 8.70 6.67
C PHE A 44 -7.43 7.22 6.55
N MET A 45 -6.54 6.31 6.96
CA MET A 45 -6.82 4.88 6.95
C MET A 45 -8.05 4.52 7.80
N LYS A 46 -8.20 5.14 8.97
CA LYS A 46 -9.39 4.95 9.80
C LYS A 46 -10.66 5.49 9.12
N SER A 47 -10.59 6.63 8.41
CA SER A 47 -11.73 7.23 7.74
C SER A 47 -12.26 6.40 6.57
N ILE A 48 -11.38 5.74 5.81
CA ILE A 48 -11.77 4.97 4.63
C ILE A 48 -12.07 3.49 4.94
N TYR A 49 -11.60 2.97 6.06
CA TYR A 49 -11.80 1.55 6.44
C TYR A 49 -12.69 1.33 7.66
N GLY A 50 -12.96 2.37 8.46
CA GLY A 50 -13.76 2.24 9.68
C GLY A 50 -13.18 1.21 10.65
N GLU A 51 -13.97 0.18 11.00
CA GLU A 51 -13.57 -0.89 11.90
C GLU A 51 -12.90 -2.09 11.20
N HIS A 52 -12.67 -2.01 9.89
CA HIS A 52 -11.93 -3.05 9.16
C HIS A 52 -10.47 -3.09 9.64
N PRO A 53 -9.82 -4.29 9.69
CA PRO A 53 -8.42 -4.41 10.11
C PRO A 53 -7.43 -3.47 9.40
N TYR A 54 -7.68 -3.14 8.13
CA TYR A 54 -6.84 -2.20 7.37
C TYR A 54 -6.90 -0.75 7.88
N GLY A 55 -7.92 -0.40 8.66
CA GLY A 55 -8.04 0.90 9.34
C GLY A 55 -7.28 0.99 10.67
N LEU A 56 -6.70 -0.12 11.14
CA LEU A 56 -5.90 -0.15 12.36
C LEU A 56 -4.44 0.20 12.06
N PRO A 57 -3.77 0.97 12.92
CA PRO A 57 -2.36 1.25 12.74
C PRO A 57 -1.53 -0.04 12.89
N SER A 58 -0.66 -0.33 11.92
CA SER A 58 0.18 -1.54 11.93
C SER A 58 1.13 -1.62 13.12
N SER A 59 1.57 -0.47 13.65
CA SER A 59 2.39 -0.37 14.87
C SER A 59 1.58 -0.49 16.16
N GLY A 60 0.25 -0.61 16.09
CA GLY A 60 -0.63 -0.59 17.25
C GLY A 60 -0.83 0.80 17.86
N THR A 61 -1.29 0.83 19.10
CA THR A 61 -1.44 2.04 19.94
C THR A 61 -0.63 1.88 21.21
N ILE A 62 -0.30 2.98 21.90
CA ILE A 62 0.39 2.95 23.19
C ILE A 62 -0.31 1.97 24.16
N ASP A 63 -1.63 2.04 24.24
CA ASP A 63 -2.42 1.14 25.11
C ASP A 63 -2.34 -0.33 24.67
N SER A 64 -2.40 -0.62 23.38
CA SER A 64 -2.31 -2.00 22.89
C SER A 64 -0.92 -2.59 23.10
N ILE A 65 0.13 -1.81 22.86
CA ILE A 65 1.52 -2.23 23.05
C ILE A 65 1.80 -2.50 24.53
N ASN A 66 1.36 -1.63 25.45
CA ASN A 66 1.55 -1.81 26.90
C ASN A 66 0.84 -3.06 27.46
N ARG A 67 -0.17 -3.60 26.76
CA ARG A 67 -0.88 -4.82 27.16
C ARG A 67 -0.25 -6.10 26.64
N ILE A 68 0.78 -6.02 25.78
CA ILE A 68 1.44 -7.21 25.23
C ILE A 68 2.20 -7.94 26.33
N LYS A 69 2.02 -9.25 26.40
CA LYS A 69 2.70 -10.17 27.31
C LYS A 69 3.36 -11.29 26.48
N VAL A 70 4.36 -11.96 27.05
CA VAL A 70 5.01 -13.12 26.44
C VAL A 70 3.99 -14.14 25.94
N ALA A 71 2.98 -14.47 26.75
CA ALA A 71 1.93 -15.41 26.37
C ALA A 71 1.14 -14.99 25.08
N HIS A 72 1.03 -13.68 24.80
CA HIS A 72 0.41 -13.20 23.54
C HIS A 72 1.30 -13.48 22.34
N LEU A 73 2.62 -13.31 22.49
CA LEU A 73 3.59 -13.62 21.42
C LEU A 73 3.64 -15.12 21.15
N GLU A 74 3.70 -15.95 22.17
CA GLU A 74 3.68 -17.41 22.04
C GLU A 74 2.39 -17.90 21.38
N LYS A 75 1.23 -17.33 21.77
CA LYS A 75 -0.06 -17.65 21.15
C LYS A 75 -0.07 -17.26 19.68
N PHE A 76 0.34 -16.02 19.35
CA PHE A 76 0.41 -15.53 17.96
C PHE A 76 1.34 -16.40 17.11
N TYR A 77 2.51 -16.76 17.63
CA TYR A 77 3.43 -17.64 16.95
C TYR A 77 2.80 -19.01 16.63
N LYS A 78 2.17 -19.66 17.61
CA LYS A 78 1.51 -20.97 17.41
C LYS A 78 0.33 -20.90 16.43
N GLU A 79 -0.37 -19.77 16.37
CA GLU A 79 -1.55 -19.62 15.53
C GLU A 79 -1.19 -19.25 14.08
N TYR A 80 -0.13 -18.45 13.85
CA TYR A 80 0.15 -17.84 12.55
C TYR A 80 1.48 -18.23 11.90
N TYR A 81 2.48 -18.69 12.68
CA TYR A 81 3.73 -19.20 12.12
C TYR A 81 3.59 -20.70 11.83
N VAL A 82 2.89 -21.03 10.76
CA VAL A 82 2.43 -22.40 10.47
C VAL A 82 2.88 -22.85 9.09
N ALA A 83 3.32 -24.11 8.97
CA ALA A 83 3.89 -24.64 7.75
C ALA A 83 2.92 -24.65 6.56
N ASN A 84 1.64 -24.94 6.81
CA ASN A 84 0.63 -25.11 5.76
C ASN A 84 0.06 -23.79 5.21
N GLN A 85 0.53 -22.66 5.71
CA GLN A 85 0.16 -21.30 5.21
C GLN A 85 1.41 -20.51 4.80
N ALA A 86 2.58 -21.15 4.76
CA ALA A 86 3.84 -20.49 4.45
C ALA A 86 4.19 -20.66 2.98
N ASP A 87 4.49 -19.55 2.33
CA ASP A 87 5.16 -19.55 1.03
C ASP A 87 6.67 -19.43 1.23
N ILE A 88 7.43 -20.36 0.67
CA ILE A 88 8.90 -20.36 0.75
C ILE A 88 9.45 -20.00 -0.62
N VAL A 89 10.14 -18.87 -0.69
CA VAL A 89 10.79 -18.40 -1.91
C VAL A 89 12.30 -18.43 -1.72
N ILE A 90 12.97 -19.10 -2.64
CA ILE A 90 14.43 -19.24 -2.66
C ILE A 90 14.94 -18.72 -4.00
N VAL A 91 15.85 -17.75 -3.95
CA VAL A 91 16.49 -17.15 -5.13
C VAL A 91 18.01 -17.15 -4.91
N GLY A 92 18.75 -17.80 -5.80
CA GLY A 92 20.22 -17.91 -5.71
C GLY A 92 20.76 -19.04 -6.56
N ASP A 93 22.05 -19.33 -6.38
CA ASP A 93 22.73 -20.45 -7.02
C ASP A 93 22.46 -21.74 -6.23
N VAL A 94 21.30 -22.32 -6.48
CA VAL A 94 20.82 -23.56 -5.83
C VAL A 94 20.14 -24.46 -6.86
N THR A 95 20.38 -25.75 -6.75
CA THR A 95 19.64 -26.76 -7.52
C THR A 95 18.23 -26.96 -6.96
N ARG A 96 17.36 -27.56 -7.75
CA ARG A 96 16.00 -27.91 -7.30
C ARG A 96 16.02 -28.80 -6.06
N THR A 97 16.89 -29.79 -6.03
CA THR A 97 17.04 -30.74 -4.91
C THR A 97 17.47 -30.01 -3.63
N GLU A 98 18.42 -29.08 -3.74
CA GLU A 98 18.86 -28.28 -2.59
C GLU A 98 17.75 -27.37 -2.10
N ALA A 99 17.02 -26.71 -3.01
CA ALA A 99 15.90 -25.86 -2.65
C ALA A 99 14.79 -26.64 -1.93
N ASP A 100 14.43 -27.83 -2.43
CA ASP A 100 13.44 -28.72 -1.80
C ASP A 100 13.90 -29.18 -0.41
N SER A 101 15.21 -29.50 -0.26
CA SER A 101 15.80 -29.87 1.04
C SER A 101 15.76 -28.69 2.04
N ILE A 102 16.12 -27.50 1.60
CA ILE A 102 16.08 -26.27 2.41
C ILE A 102 14.63 -25.97 2.85
N ALA A 103 13.69 -26.02 1.92
CA ALA A 103 12.28 -25.75 2.20
C ALA A 103 11.72 -26.75 3.23
N LYS A 104 12.01 -28.04 3.06
CA LYS A 104 11.62 -29.10 4.01
C LYS A 104 12.26 -28.89 5.39
N ASP A 105 13.54 -28.56 5.44
CA ASP A 105 14.26 -28.33 6.70
C ASP A 105 13.70 -27.13 7.47
N ILE A 106 13.38 -26.03 6.78
CA ILE A 106 12.82 -24.82 7.38
C ILE A 106 11.38 -25.05 7.88
N SER A 107 10.56 -25.78 7.13
CA SER A 107 9.13 -25.94 7.45
C SER A 107 8.83 -27.10 8.41
N SER A 108 9.69 -28.11 8.51
CA SER A 108 9.44 -29.36 9.25
C SER A 108 9.18 -29.17 10.75
N GLY A 109 9.67 -28.10 11.35
CA GLY A 109 9.48 -27.80 12.79
C GLY A 109 8.34 -26.81 13.07
N LEU A 110 7.64 -26.35 12.05
CA LEU A 110 6.53 -25.42 12.23
C LEU A 110 5.22 -26.18 12.51
N PRO A 111 4.33 -25.63 13.33
CA PRO A 111 3.00 -26.20 13.55
C PRO A 111 2.15 -26.14 12.28
N VAL A 112 1.00 -26.81 12.31
CA VAL A 112 -0.04 -26.76 11.27
C VAL A 112 -1.31 -26.15 11.89
N ASN A 113 -1.92 -25.18 11.21
CA ASN A 113 -3.19 -24.58 11.63
C ASN A 113 -4.10 -24.34 10.41
N ASN A 114 -5.25 -25.02 10.41
CA ASN A 114 -6.26 -24.85 9.35
C ASN A 114 -7.34 -23.80 9.69
N ASN A 115 -7.25 -23.18 10.86
CA ASN A 115 -8.28 -22.27 11.39
C ASN A 115 -7.84 -20.79 11.39
N ILE A 116 -6.99 -20.40 10.44
CA ILE A 116 -6.59 -18.99 10.31
C ILE A 116 -7.80 -18.17 9.84
N LYS A 117 -8.09 -17.12 10.58
CA LYS A 117 -9.20 -16.22 10.26
C LYS A 117 -8.90 -15.46 8.96
N ALA A 118 -9.80 -15.58 8.00
CA ALA A 118 -9.74 -14.79 6.78
C ALA A 118 -9.95 -13.29 7.08
N ILE A 119 -9.25 -12.44 6.34
CA ILE A 119 -9.50 -10.99 6.37
C ILE A 119 -10.91 -10.75 5.80
N PRO A 120 -11.80 -10.03 6.53
CA PRO A 120 -13.15 -9.74 6.05
C PRO A 120 -13.14 -8.87 4.79
N ASP A 121 -14.26 -8.82 4.10
CA ASP A 121 -14.41 -7.89 2.98
C ASP A 121 -14.55 -6.45 3.47
N VAL A 122 -13.94 -5.53 2.72
CA VAL A 122 -14.04 -4.09 3.01
C VAL A 122 -15.46 -3.62 2.75
N LYS A 123 -16.11 -3.11 3.78
CA LYS A 123 -17.44 -2.50 3.66
C LYS A 123 -17.30 -1.03 3.24
N LYS A 124 -18.28 -0.55 2.51
CA LYS A 124 -18.38 0.87 2.18
C LYS A 124 -18.53 1.68 3.46
N VAL A 125 -17.68 2.70 3.61
CA VAL A 125 -17.74 3.66 4.71
C VAL A 125 -18.33 4.96 4.16
N LYS A 126 -19.07 5.67 5.00
CA LYS A 126 -19.60 6.99 4.61
C LYS A 126 -18.44 7.98 4.40
N LYS A 127 -18.47 8.75 3.33
CA LYS A 127 -17.54 9.86 3.07
C LYS A 127 -17.36 10.72 4.31
N GLN A 128 -16.12 11.03 4.65
CA GLN A 128 -15.76 11.88 5.78
C GLN A 128 -14.79 12.97 5.32
N GLU A 129 -14.95 14.16 5.87
CA GLU A 129 -13.95 15.20 5.81
C GLU A 129 -13.47 15.46 7.24
N THR A 130 -12.18 15.46 7.45
CA THR A 130 -11.56 15.71 8.75
C THR A 130 -10.44 16.72 8.58
N ARG A 131 -10.53 17.82 9.34
CA ARG A 131 -9.48 18.84 9.44
C ARG A 131 -8.93 18.82 10.86
N ILE A 132 -7.62 18.79 11.00
CA ILE A 132 -6.93 18.70 12.28
C ILE A 132 -5.95 19.86 12.38
N SER A 133 -6.09 20.67 13.43
CA SER A 133 -5.14 21.73 13.72
C SER A 133 -3.79 21.14 14.13
N HIS A 134 -2.72 21.71 13.59
CA HIS A 134 -1.34 21.32 13.91
C HIS A 134 -0.39 22.50 13.67
N PRO A 135 0.66 22.68 14.52
CA PRO A 135 1.61 23.80 14.41
C PRO A 135 2.59 23.70 13.23
N ALA A 136 2.53 22.62 12.43
CA ALA A 136 3.35 22.50 11.22
C ALA A 136 3.16 23.67 10.28
N LYS A 137 4.21 24.04 9.52
CA LYS A 137 4.15 25.12 8.52
C LYS A 137 3.37 24.74 7.28
N GLN A 138 3.29 23.45 6.97
CA GLN A 138 2.56 22.91 5.81
C GLN A 138 1.38 22.06 6.25
N ALA A 139 0.34 22.06 5.45
CA ALA A 139 -0.79 21.15 5.56
C ALA A 139 -0.48 19.85 4.81
N HIS A 140 -0.84 18.72 5.41
CA HIS A 140 -0.79 17.39 4.82
C HIS A 140 -2.19 16.97 4.44
N LEU A 141 -2.42 16.70 3.16
CA LEU A 141 -3.70 16.32 2.61
C LEU A 141 -3.65 14.89 2.10
N TYR A 142 -4.64 14.09 2.50
CA TYR A 142 -4.94 12.75 1.98
C TYR A 142 -6.38 12.71 1.49
N TYR A 143 -6.56 12.17 0.28
CA TYR A 143 -7.85 12.08 -0.39
C TYR A 143 -8.00 10.74 -1.09
N GLY A 144 -9.06 9.96 -0.80
CA GLY A 144 -9.18 8.64 -1.41
C GLY A 144 -10.24 7.73 -0.81
N VAL A 145 -10.27 6.50 -1.35
CA VAL A 145 -11.27 5.47 -1.04
C VAL A 145 -10.72 4.07 -1.34
N PRO A 146 -11.17 2.97 -0.68
CA PRO A 146 -10.81 1.62 -1.06
C PRO A 146 -11.45 1.20 -2.38
N ILE A 147 -10.64 0.87 -3.40
CA ILE A 147 -11.14 0.55 -4.75
C ILE A 147 -10.82 -0.88 -5.17
N MET A 148 -9.56 -1.29 -5.11
CA MET A 148 -9.04 -2.42 -5.87
C MET A 148 -8.31 -3.43 -4.98
N LYS A 149 -8.57 -4.73 -5.18
CA LYS A 149 -7.78 -5.81 -4.57
C LYS A 149 -6.71 -6.33 -5.53
N ARG A 150 -5.75 -7.10 -5.02
CA ARG A 150 -4.87 -7.91 -5.88
C ARG A 150 -5.68 -8.86 -6.74
N ASN A 151 -5.19 -9.20 -7.91
CA ASN A 151 -5.90 -10.04 -8.90
C ASN A 151 -7.23 -9.43 -9.39
N ASP A 152 -7.42 -8.11 -9.26
CA ASP A 152 -8.56 -7.42 -9.87
C ASP A 152 -8.44 -7.47 -11.39
N PRO A 153 -9.50 -7.81 -12.14
CA PRO A 153 -9.46 -7.85 -13.60
C PRO A 153 -9.12 -6.50 -14.24
N ASP A 154 -9.49 -5.39 -13.58
CA ASP A 154 -9.20 -4.03 -14.05
C ASP A 154 -7.79 -3.53 -13.61
N PHE A 155 -6.95 -4.39 -12.98
CA PHE A 155 -5.67 -3.98 -12.39
C PHE A 155 -4.76 -3.21 -13.36
N PHE A 156 -4.45 -3.81 -14.52
CA PHE A 156 -3.54 -3.17 -15.48
C PHE A 156 -4.10 -1.88 -16.05
N THR A 157 -5.40 -1.86 -16.31
CA THR A 157 -6.10 -0.67 -16.82
C THR A 157 -6.07 0.48 -15.82
N LEU A 158 -6.39 0.21 -14.55
CA LEU A 158 -6.33 1.21 -13.49
C LEU A 158 -4.89 1.63 -13.17
N TYR A 159 -3.95 0.69 -13.18
CA TYR A 159 -2.54 0.96 -12.93
C TYR A 159 -1.93 1.88 -14.00
N VAL A 160 -2.13 1.57 -15.29
CA VAL A 160 -1.63 2.40 -16.39
C VAL A 160 -2.34 3.76 -16.41
N GLY A 161 -3.67 3.78 -16.20
CA GLY A 161 -4.42 5.03 -16.09
C GLY A 161 -3.93 5.92 -14.95
N ASN A 162 -3.69 5.33 -13.78
CA ASN A 162 -3.14 6.08 -12.65
C ASN A 162 -1.70 6.56 -12.89
N HIS A 163 -0.90 5.82 -13.66
CA HIS A 163 0.44 6.27 -14.03
C HIS A 163 0.38 7.60 -14.81
N VAL A 164 -0.60 7.77 -15.69
CA VAL A 164 -0.88 9.06 -16.35
C VAL A 164 -1.39 10.10 -15.37
N LEU A 165 -2.35 9.72 -14.49
CA LEU A 165 -3.03 10.66 -13.61
C LEU A 165 -2.10 11.27 -12.55
N GLY A 166 -1.37 10.45 -11.79
CA GLY A 166 -0.53 10.93 -10.68
C GLY A 166 0.63 9.99 -10.31
N GLY A 167 0.78 8.85 -11.01
CA GLY A 167 1.76 7.81 -10.67
C GLY A 167 3.14 7.96 -11.32
N SER A 168 3.27 8.74 -12.38
CA SER A 168 4.54 8.91 -13.14
C SER A 168 5.43 10.07 -12.63
N GLY A 169 5.06 10.70 -11.54
CA GLY A 169 5.79 11.86 -11.04
C GLY A 169 5.64 13.07 -11.97
N PHE A 170 6.75 13.64 -12.46
CA PHE A 170 6.73 14.87 -13.30
C PHE A 170 5.92 14.75 -14.58
N GLY A 171 5.75 13.58 -15.14
CA GLY A 171 4.95 13.35 -16.34
C GLY A 171 3.45 13.19 -16.09
N SER A 172 2.97 13.34 -14.84
CA SER A 172 1.56 13.11 -14.51
C SER A 172 0.71 14.38 -14.55
N ARG A 173 -0.59 14.21 -14.82
CA ARG A 173 -1.55 15.33 -14.85
C ARG A 173 -1.64 16.08 -13.54
N LEU A 174 -1.72 15.38 -12.41
CA LEU A 174 -1.77 16.03 -11.10
C LEU A 174 -0.52 16.90 -10.86
N THR A 175 0.66 16.40 -11.19
CA THR A 175 1.89 17.20 -11.06
C THR A 175 1.85 18.42 -11.99
N TYR A 176 1.44 18.25 -13.23
CA TYR A 176 1.37 19.34 -14.19
C TYR A 176 0.36 20.42 -13.75
N GLU A 177 -0.87 20.04 -13.38
CA GLU A 177 -1.93 21.00 -13.04
C GLU A 177 -1.66 21.71 -11.70
N ILE A 178 -1.18 21.00 -10.67
CA ILE A 178 -1.09 21.54 -9.32
C ILE A 178 0.29 22.12 -9.01
N ARG A 179 1.35 21.45 -9.52
CA ARG A 179 2.72 21.89 -9.25
C ARG A 179 3.25 22.83 -10.33
N GLU A 180 3.23 22.42 -11.62
CA GLU A 180 3.90 23.16 -12.69
C GLU A 180 3.12 24.41 -13.08
N LYS A 181 1.80 24.30 -13.27
CA LYS A 181 0.97 25.44 -13.65
C LYS A 181 0.70 26.39 -12.47
N LYS A 182 0.49 25.88 -11.27
CA LYS A 182 0.02 26.65 -10.12
C LYS A 182 1.04 26.87 -9.02
N GLY A 183 2.09 26.04 -8.94
CA GLY A 183 3.12 26.16 -7.92
C GLY A 183 2.64 25.91 -6.50
N LEU A 184 1.50 25.24 -6.31
CA LEU A 184 0.88 25.07 -5.00
C LEU A 184 1.59 24.04 -4.12
N VAL A 185 2.29 23.09 -4.73
CA VAL A 185 2.89 21.94 -4.03
C VAL A 185 4.31 21.68 -4.51
N TYR A 186 5.11 21.09 -3.63
CA TYR A 186 6.40 20.56 -4.05
C TYR A 186 6.27 19.19 -4.74
N SER A 187 5.32 18.36 -4.25
CA SER A 187 4.99 17.08 -4.86
C SER A 187 3.51 16.75 -4.64
N VAL A 188 2.92 16.10 -5.63
CA VAL A 188 1.60 15.48 -5.57
C VAL A 188 1.68 14.15 -6.29
N TYR A 189 1.02 13.14 -5.74
CA TYR A 189 0.98 11.80 -6.34
C TYR A 189 -0.36 11.13 -6.07
N SER A 190 -0.69 10.20 -6.95
CA SER A 190 -1.77 9.26 -6.72
C SER A 190 -1.27 7.83 -6.94
N TYR A 191 -1.81 6.90 -6.18
CA TYR A 191 -1.52 5.48 -6.38
C TYR A 191 -2.65 4.57 -5.92
N PHE A 192 -2.75 3.43 -6.57
CA PHE A 192 -3.52 2.30 -6.08
C PHE A 192 -2.62 1.40 -5.26
N MET A 193 -3.02 1.08 -4.05
CA MET A 193 -2.34 0.11 -3.19
C MET A 193 -3.21 -1.16 -3.06
N PRO A 194 -3.21 -2.06 -4.07
CA PRO A 194 -4.05 -3.25 -4.02
C PRO A 194 -3.55 -4.22 -2.95
N LEU A 195 -4.47 -4.66 -2.08
CA LEU A 195 -4.23 -5.60 -1.00
C LEU A 195 -5.02 -6.90 -1.25
N SER A 196 -5.02 -7.85 -0.32
CA SER A 196 -5.83 -9.08 -0.41
C SER A 196 -7.34 -8.77 -0.46
N LYS A 197 -7.77 -7.71 0.19
CA LYS A 197 -9.08 -7.08 0.04
C LYS A 197 -8.91 -5.72 -0.62
N LYS A 198 -10.00 -4.94 -0.83
CA LYS A 198 -9.89 -3.63 -1.49
C LYS A 198 -8.90 -2.73 -0.74
N GLY A 199 -7.80 -2.43 -1.39
CA GLY A 199 -6.84 -1.43 -0.97
C GLY A 199 -7.21 -0.03 -1.48
N PRO A 200 -6.58 1.04 -0.95
CA PRO A 200 -6.94 2.40 -1.29
C PRO A 200 -6.49 2.80 -2.70
N PHE A 201 -7.27 3.65 -3.32
CA PHE A 201 -6.81 4.67 -4.24
C PHE A 201 -6.62 5.94 -3.41
N GLU A 202 -5.43 6.49 -3.46
CA GLU A 202 -5.03 7.60 -2.60
C GLU A 202 -4.35 8.68 -3.42
N VAL A 203 -4.72 9.93 -3.16
CA VAL A 203 -3.98 11.12 -3.57
C VAL A 203 -3.43 11.77 -2.31
N ALA A 204 -2.14 12.10 -2.32
CA ALA A 204 -1.50 12.77 -1.21
C ALA A 204 -0.61 13.93 -1.69
N LEU A 205 -0.60 15.01 -0.89
CA LEU A 205 0.26 16.18 -1.11
C LEU A 205 0.54 16.93 0.19
N GLN A 206 1.54 17.80 0.11
CA GLN A 206 1.83 18.81 1.13
C GLN A 206 1.81 20.18 0.46
N THR A 207 1.16 21.14 1.11
CA THR A 207 1.04 22.53 0.62
C THR A 207 1.05 23.51 1.77
N SER A 208 1.11 24.81 1.49
CA SER A 208 0.90 25.85 2.50
C SER A 208 -0.55 25.84 2.99
N LYS A 209 -0.77 26.25 4.24
CA LYS A 209 -2.10 26.18 4.90
C LYS A 209 -3.19 26.96 4.17
N ASP A 210 -2.82 28.09 3.59
CA ASP A 210 -3.69 28.98 2.83
C ASP A 210 -4.04 28.47 1.42
N GLN A 211 -3.24 27.53 0.89
CA GLN A 211 -3.42 27.00 -0.47
C GLN A 211 -4.12 25.63 -0.50
N VAL A 212 -4.39 25.01 0.65
CA VAL A 212 -4.90 23.65 0.72
C VAL A 212 -6.26 23.47 0.05
N ASP A 213 -7.15 24.47 0.16
CA ASP A 213 -8.48 24.41 -0.44
C ASP A 213 -8.41 24.54 -1.97
N GLU A 214 -7.53 25.42 -2.50
CA GLU A 214 -7.29 25.52 -3.95
C GLU A 214 -6.68 24.21 -4.48
N ALA A 215 -5.72 23.64 -3.77
CA ALA A 215 -5.12 22.35 -4.15
C ALA A 215 -6.17 21.22 -4.17
N MET A 216 -7.09 21.20 -3.20
CA MET A 216 -8.17 20.20 -3.15
C MET A 216 -9.11 20.31 -4.35
N VAL A 217 -9.53 21.53 -4.70
CA VAL A 217 -10.38 21.79 -5.90
C VAL A 217 -9.66 21.29 -7.16
N LEU A 218 -8.36 21.56 -7.30
CA LEU A 218 -7.58 21.10 -8.45
C LEU A 218 -7.43 19.58 -8.51
N ILE A 219 -7.26 18.90 -7.36
CA ILE A 219 -7.28 17.43 -7.32
C ILE A 219 -8.61 16.90 -7.86
N GLU A 220 -9.74 17.38 -7.30
CA GLU A 220 -11.06 16.89 -7.67
C GLU A 220 -11.37 17.18 -9.15
N THR A 221 -11.09 18.38 -9.64
CA THR A 221 -11.34 18.74 -11.04
C THR A 221 -10.45 17.94 -11.99
N THR A 222 -9.18 17.72 -11.66
CA THR A 222 -8.26 16.92 -12.49
C THR A 222 -8.67 15.45 -12.55
N ILE A 223 -9.09 14.87 -11.42
CA ILE A 223 -9.57 13.47 -11.39
C ILE A 223 -10.90 13.36 -12.14
N GLN A 224 -11.82 14.31 -11.96
CA GLN A 224 -13.10 14.30 -12.68
C GLN A 224 -12.90 14.41 -14.18
N ASP A 225 -12.04 15.32 -14.64
CA ASP A 225 -11.68 15.42 -16.07
C ASP A 225 -11.11 14.11 -16.59
N PHE A 226 -10.25 13.46 -15.80
CA PHE A 226 -9.67 12.16 -16.17
C PHE A 226 -10.73 11.04 -16.24
N ILE A 227 -11.72 11.05 -15.36
CA ILE A 227 -12.86 10.11 -15.39
C ILE A 227 -13.71 10.33 -16.66
N ASP A 228 -13.97 11.59 -17.00
CA ASP A 228 -14.88 11.94 -18.11
C ASP A 228 -14.22 11.78 -19.49
N ASN A 229 -12.96 12.18 -19.60
CA ASN A 229 -12.25 12.28 -20.88
C ASN A 229 -11.20 11.18 -21.10
N GLY A 230 -10.63 10.61 -20.02
CA GLY A 230 -9.51 9.66 -20.08
C GLY A 230 -8.18 10.34 -20.42
N PRO A 231 -7.12 9.56 -20.63
CA PRO A 231 -5.85 10.08 -21.16
C PRO A 231 -5.93 10.32 -22.68
N SER A 232 -5.05 11.18 -23.21
CA SER A 232 -4.76 11.20 -24.64
C SER A 232 -3.94 9.97 -25.06
N GLU A 233 -3.94 9.65 -26.35
CA GLU A 233 -3.11 8.56 -26.90
C GLU A 233 -1.62 8.80 -26.63
N SER A 234 -1.16 10.04 -26.69
CA SER A 234 0.24 10.40 -26.40
C SER A 234 0.62 10.19 -24.95
N GLU A 235 -0.24 10.57 -23.99
CA GLU A 235 -0.03 10.31 -22.56
C GLU A 235 -0.02 8.81 -22.26
N LEU A 236 -0.95 8.07 -22.87
CA LEU A 236 -1.01 6.62 -22.73
C LEU A 236 0.27 5.94 -23.26
N GLN A 237 0.72 6.33 -24.46
CA GLN A 237 1.92 5.74 -25.06
C GLN A 237 3.17 6.06 -24.22
N ALA A 238 3.36 7.32 -23.81
CA ALA A 238 4.47 7.70 -22.93
C ALA A 238 4.46 6.93 -21.59
N SER A 239 3.27 6.69 -21.05
CA SER A 239 3.09 5.90 -19.83
C SER A 239 3.47 4.44 -20.02
N LYS A 240 3.03 3.81 -21.11
CA LYS A 240 3.42 2.44 -21.48
C LYS A 240 4.92 2.30 -21.65
N ASP A 241 5.54 3.21 -22.41
CA ASP A 241 6.97 3.20 -22.66
C ASP A 241 7.79 3.32 -21.37
N ASN A 242 7.36 4.18 -20.45
CA ASN A 242 7.99 4.33 -19.14
C ASN A 242 7.87 3.05 -18.30
N ILE A 243 6.66 2.48 -18.19
CA ILE A 243 6.41 1.28 -17.40
C ILE A 243 7.18 0.07 -17.96
N THR A 244 7.12 -0.16 -19.27
CA THR A 244 7.72 -1.33 -19.92
C THR A 244 9.22 -1.18 -20.09
N GLY A 245 9.72 0.01 -20.45
CA GLY A 245 11.15 0.30 -20.58
C GLY A 245 11.91 0.15 -19.26
N GLY A 246 11.29 0.54 -18.15
CA GLY A 246 11.86 0.38 -16.81
C GLY A 246 11.70 -1.03 -16.22
N PHE A 247 10.93 -1.92 -16.85
CA PHE A 247 10.54 -3.19 -16.25
C PHE A 247 11.72 -4.11 -15.93
N ALA A 248 12.67 -4.25 -16.86
CA ALA A 248 13.86 -5.09 -16.68
C ALA A 248 14.73 -4.64 -15.48
N LEU A 249 14.78 -3.34 -15.20
CA LEU A 249 15.56 -2.79 -14.08
C LEU A 249 15.02 -3.20 -12.69
N ARG A 250 13.77 -3.68 -12.66
CA ARG A 250 13.13 -4.17 -11.44
C ARG A 250 13.68 -5.54 -10.98
N PHE A 251 14.47 -6.22 -11.82
CA PHE A 251 15.04 -7.56 -11.56
C PHE A 251 16.56 -7.55 -11.46
N GLY A 252 17.19 -6.40 -11.28
CA GLY A 252 18.65 -6.23 -11.27
C GLY A 252 19.38 -6.82 -10.05
N SER A 253 18.70 -7.58 -9.15
CA SER A 253 19.36 -8.30 -8.05
C SER A 253 18.47 -9.43 -7.55
N ASN A 254 19.09 -10.44 -6.89
CA ASN A 254 18.37 -11.55 -6.27
C ASN A 254 17.31 -11.06 -5.27
N GLN A 255 17.60 -10.02 -4.49
CA GLN A 255 16.64 -9.42 -3.56
C GLN A 255 15.40 -8.88 -4.28
N LYS A 256 15.59 -8.17 -5.40
CA LYS A 256 14.47 -7.66 -6.20
C LYS A 256 13.64 -8.78 -6.80
N ILE A 257 14.29 -9.82 -7.35
CA ILE A 257 13.60 -11.01 -7.87
C ILE A 257 12.81 -11.68 -6.75
N MET A 258 13.44 -11.91 -5.59
CA MET A 258 12.80 -12.54 -4.44
C MET A 258 11.54 -11.76 -4.01
N ASN A 259 11.59 -10.43 -3.96
CA ASN A 259 10.44 -9.61 -3.57
C ASN A 259 9.25 -9.80 -4.54
N TYR A 260 9.51 -9.86 -5.86
CA TYR A 260 8.46 -10.10 -6.85
C TYR A 260 7.90 -11.51 -6.75
N VAL A 261 8.75 -12.52 -6.64
CA VAL A 261 8.31 -13.92 -6.53
C VAL A 261 7.54 -14.14 -5.24
N SER A 262 7.97 -13.54 -4.12
CA SER A 262 7.24 -13.59 -2.85
C SER A 262 5.86 -12.94 -2.95
N MET A 263 5.75 -11.79 -3.63
CA MET A 263 4.47 -11.15 -3.90
C MET A 263 3.57 -12.04 -4.78
N MET A 264 4.15 -12.68 -5.80
CA MET A 264 3.41 -13.60 -6.66
C MET A 264 2.90 -14.82 -5.88
N ALA A 265 3.73 -15.43 -5.04
CA ALA A 265 3.34 -16.55 -4.18
C ALA A 265 2.22 -16.13 -3.22
N PHE A 266 2.43 -15.08 -2.44
CA PHE A 266 1.48 -14.59 -1.44
C PHE A 266 0.08 -14.26 -2.02
N TYR A 267 0.02 -13.71 -3.24
CA TYR A 267 -1.24 -13.35 -3.89
C TYR A 267 -1.72 -14.38 -4.93
N ASN A 268 -1.10 -15.56 -4.98
CA ASN A 268 -1.43 -16.64 -5.91
C ASN A 268 -1.45 -16.19 -7.38
N TYR A 269 -0.45 -15.41 -7.81
CA TYR A 269 -0.28 -15.07 -9.21
C TYR A 269 0.25 -16.28 -10.03
N PRO A 270 -0.13 -16.40 -11.29
CA PRO A 270 0.41 -17.47 -12.15
C PRO A 270 1.92 -17.30 -12.36
N LEU A 271 2.63 -18.41 -12.57
CA LEU A 271 4.10 -18.39 -12.71
C LEU A 271 4.59 -17.60 -13.93
N ASP A 272 3.75 -17.42 -14.94
CA ASP A 272 4.03 -16.64 -16.14
C ASP A 272 3.67 -15.15 -16.00
N TYR A 273 3.26 -14.70 -14.81
CA TYR A 273 2.84 -13.32 -14.55
C TYR A 273 3.87 -12.29 -15.04
N LEU A 274 5.15 -12.50 -14.71
CA LEU A 274 6.21 -11.57 -15.12
C LEU A 274 6.49 -11.63 -16.63
N LYS A 275 6.30 -12.78 -17.26
CA LYS A 275 6.44 -12.96 -18.71
C LYS A 275 5.39 -12.17 -19.49
N THR A 276 4.16 -12.12 -18.97
CA THR A 276 3.01 -11.48 -19.62
C THR A 276 2.78 -10.04 -19.16
N TYR A 277 3.61 -9.54 -18.24
CA TYR A 277 3.39 -8.22 -17.62
C TYR A 277 3.43 -7.08 -18.64
N THR A 278 4.48 -7.02 -19.46
CA THR A 278 4.65 -5.96 -20.48
C THR A 278 3.58 -6.03 -21.55
N ASP A 279 3.17 -7.23 -21.97
CA ASP A 279 2.09 -7.41 -22.94
C ASP A 279 0.76 -6.90 -22.40
N LYS A 280 0.45 -7.18 -21.13
CA LYS A 280 -0.75 -6.68 -20.46
C LYS A 280 -0.75 -5.17 -20.33
N VAL A 281 0.39 -4.54 -20.04
CA VAL A 281 0.53 -3.08 -20.03
C VAL A 281 0.29 -2.52 -21.43
N ASN A 282 0.95 -3.09 -22.46
CA ASN A 282 0.83 -2.62 -23.85
C ASN A 282 -0.58 -2.81 -24.43
N ALA A 283 -1.33 -3.79 -23.97
CA ALA A 283 -2.70 -4.06 -24.41
C ALA A 283 -3.75 -3.05 -23.90
N VAL A 284 -3.42 -2.22 -22.90
CA VAL A 284 -4.35 -1.23 -22.32
C VAL A 284 -4.67 -0.15 -23.36
N THR A 285 -5.95 0.22 -23.50
CA THR A 285 -6.42 1.29 -24.41
C THR A 285 -7.00 2.47 -23.64
N VAL A 286 -7.12 3.63 -24.29
CA VAL A 286 -7.76 4.83 -23.73
C VAL A 286 -9.20 4.53 -23.31
N ASP A 287 -9.96 3.85 -24.15
CA ASP A 287 -11.36 3.50 -23.85
C ASP A 287 -11.50 2.56 -22.65
N GLN A 288 -10.58 1.61 -22.49
CA GLN A 288 -10.54 0.75 -21.30
C GLN A 288 -10.27 1.55 -20.03
N ILE A 289 -9.31 2.49 -20.07
CA ILE A 289 -9.00 3.35 -18.92
C ILE A 289 -10.21 4.20 -18.56
N LYS A 290 -10.79 4.89 -19.53
CA LYS A 290 -11.98 5.71 -19.33
C LYS A 290 -13.14 4.91 -18.72
N THR A 291 -13.42 3.73 -19.27
CA THR A 291 -14.48 2.83 -18.78
C THR A 291 -14.20 2.36 -17.35
N ALA A 292 -12.96 1.95 -17.06
CA ALA A 292 -12.59 1.44 -15.74
C ALA A 292 -12.64 2.57 -14.68
N PHE A 293 -12.11 3.75 -14.98
CA PHE A 293 -12.18 4.89 -14.06
C PHE A 293 -13.61 5.31 -13.79
N LYS A 294 -14.45 5.47 -14.82
CA LYS A 294 -15.87 5.79 -14.67
C LYS A 294 -16.64 4.77 -13.84
N LYS A 295 -16.30 3.49 -13.95
CA LYS A 295 -16.92 2.40 -13.20
C LYS A 295 -16.47 2.33 -11.74
N ARG A 296 -15.20 2.71 -11.45
CA ARG A 296 -14.55 2.39 -10.18
C ARG A 296 -14.28 3.61 -9.31
N VAL A 297 -14.15 4.79 -9.89
CA VAL A 297 -13.74 6.01 -9.19
C VAL A 297 -14.97 6.95 -9.10
N ASP A 298 -15.59 6.98 -7.93
CA ASP A 298 -16.69 7.88 -7.60
C ASP A 298 -16.23 8.86 -6.52
N LEU A 299 -16.01 10.13 -6.87
CA LEU A 299 -15.52 11.17 -5.95
C LEU A 299 -16.47 11.43 -4.78
N ASN A 300 -17.76 11.05 -4.90
CA ASN A 300 -18.71 11.15 -3.80
C ASN A 300 -18.44 10.15 -2.66
N GLU A 301 -17.58 9.15 -2.89
CA GLU A 301 -17.18 8.16 -1.89
C GLU A 301 -15.84 8.48 -1.21
N PHE A 302 -15.10 9.46 -1.72
CA PHE A 302 -13.75 9.79 -1.25
C PHE A 302 -13.79 10.53 0.08
N SER A 303 -13.02 10.04 1.03
CA SER A 303 -12.78 10.75 2.29
C SER A 303 -11.55 11.63 2.19
N THR A 304 -11.59 12.76 2.90
CA THR A 304 -10.54 13.76 2.96
C THR A 304 -10.01 13.86 4.39
N VAL A 305 -8.70 13.88 4.54
CA VAL A 305 -8.05 14.21 5.81
C VAL A 305 -7.00 15.28 5.55
N ILE A 306 -7.07 16.36 6.31
CA ILE A 306 -6.13 17.48 6.24
C ILE A 306 -5.61 17.75 7.65
N VAL A 307 -4.29 17.72 7.80
CA VAL A 307 -3.61 18.02 9.08
C VAL A 307 -2.71 19.23 8.86
N GLY A 308 -2.78 20.22 9.75
CA GLY A 308 -1.99 21.43 9.69
C GLY A 308 -2.82 22.68 9.35
N VAL A 309 -4.13 22.59 9.30
CA VAL A 309 -5.06 23.72 9.09
C VAL A 309 -5.88 23.95 10.34
N ASP A 310 -6.54 25.11 10.41
CA ASP A 310 -7.49 25.38 11.49
C ASP A 310 -8.73 24.47 11.35
N GLU A 311 -9.30 24.07 12.48
CA GLU A 311 -10.58 23.34 12.53
C GLU A 311 -11.68 24.27 12.01
N ARG A 312 -12.53 23.77 11.10
CA ARG A 312 -13.72 24.47 10.62
C ARG A 312 -14.95 24.01 11.38
#